data_4575f950ae5418ce1bb38e81263f3f2a
#
_entry.id   4575f950ae5418ce1bb38e81263f3f2a
#
_cell.length_a   1.000
_cell.length_b   1.000
_cell.length_c   1.000
_cell.angle_alpha   90.00
_cell.angle_beta   90.00
_cell.angle_gamma   90.00
#
_symmetry.space_group_name_H-M   'P 1'
#
loop_
_entity.id
_entity.type
_entity.pdbx_description
1 polymer ?
#
loop_
_entity_poly.entity_id
_entity_poly.type
_entity_poly.pdbx_seq_one_letter_code
_entity_poly.pdbx_strand_id
1 'polypeptide(L)'
;MTIIIAEIGWNHMGDIGLAKKMIKAAKESGADYAKFQTWHVKNLKKGSWDNDGRRQIYEKAELTNEKHFELKKECDKLGINFLTSVFCSKDVEFVSNLIDEVKIPSTEMDNEQLINNVIKFFSKKKKHHIFLSTGTSLFKDVKNVVKKLKDNKMNFSIMHCVSSYPCPYNICNLDRINELKKIHNSVGYSGHCQGIFDSIVSLEYDIDVIEKHFTTDHNLPGRDNKFAILPSELKYLCDLRDNRMSLKKFHKNDFLESEKDCRNNYKRRWGN
;
A
#
# COMPACT_ATOMS: atom_id res chain seq x y z
N MET A 1 -6.50 -12.45 -5.30
CA MET A 1 -5.51 -12.46 -4.18
C MET A 1 -5.23 -11.02 -3.82
N THR A 2 -5.22 -10.66 -2.54
CA THR A 2 -4.97 -9.28 -2.07
C THR A 2 -3.51 -8.89 -2.33
N ILE A 3 -3.28 -7.79 -3.01
CA ILE A 3 -1.95 -7.21 -3.26
C ILE A 3 -1.41 -6.61 -1.97
N ILE A 4 -0.13 -6.83 -1.66
CA ILE A 4 0.56 -6.20 -0.52
C ILE A 4 1.67 -5.27 -1.02
N ILE A 5 1.56 -3.99 -0.67
CA ILE A 5 2.50 -2.92 -1.02
C ILE A 5 3.33 -2.57 0.22
N ALA A 6 4.64 -2.81 0.15
CA ALA A 6 5.59 -2.33 1.14
C ALA A 6 5.96 -0.87 0.83
N GLU A 7 5.40 0.08 1.59
CA GLU A 7 5.71 1.51 1.46
C GLU A 7 7.04 1.83 2.14
N ILE A 8 8.11 1.83 1.38
CA ILE A 8 9.43 2.30 1.83
C ILE A 8 9.41 3.82 1.99
N GLY A 9 8.66 4.50 1.10
CA GLY A 9 8.48 5.94 1.17
C GLY A 9 9.81 6.68 1.18
N TRP A 10 10.04 7.46 2.22
CA TRP A 10 11.29 8.20 2.50
C TRP A 10 12.18 7.56 3.57
N ASN A 11 11.85 6.34 4.04
CA ASN A 11 12.57 5.65 5.12
C ASN A 11 14.05 5.41 4.82
N HIS A 12 14.43 5.40 3.54
CA HIS A 12 15.81 5.29 3.07
C HIS A 12 16.62 6.58 3.26
N MET A 13 15.99 7.73 3.57
CA MET A 13 16.66 9.02 3.81
C MET A 13 17.72 9.40 2.75
N GLY A 14 17.45 9.11 1.46
CA GLY A 14 18.32 9.39 0.33
C GLY A 14 19.46 8.40 0.09
N ASP A 15 19.66 7.44 0.98
CA ASP A 15 20.64 6.35 0.84
C ASP A 15 20.09 5.27 -0.09
N ILE A 16 20.63 5.17 -1.29
CA ILE A 16 20.22 4.18 -2.29
C ILE A 16 20.65 2.77 -1.90
N GLY A 17 21.78 2.61 -1.20
CA GLY A 17 22.20 1.32 -0.67
C GLY A 17 21.20 0.77 0.35
N LEU A 18 20.73 1.63 1.26
CA LEU A 18 19.67 1.29 2.21
C LEU A 18 18.34 1.00 1.50
N ALA A 19 17.95 1.83 0.52
CA ALA A 19 16.73 1.60 -0.27
C ALA A 19 16.73 0.23 -0.95
N LYS A 20 17.85 -0.20 -1.55
CA LYS A 20 18.02 -1.53 -2.14
C LYS A 20 17.93 -2.66 -1.10
N LYS A 21 18.49 -2.47 0.09
CA LYS A 21 18.33 -3.43 1.19
C LYS A 21 16.85 -3.56 1.60
N MET A 22 16.12 -2.46 1.67
CA MET A 22 14.68 -2.45 1.96
C MET A 22 13.88 -3.15 0.85
N ILE A 23 14.19 -2.93 -0.44
CA ILE A 23 13.55 -3.65 -1.57
C ILE A 23 13.76 -5.16 -1.41
N LYS A 24 15.01 -5.59 -1.14
CA LYS A 24 15.32 -7.01 -0.94
C LYS A 24 14.53 -7.61 0.23
N ALA A 25 14.51 -6.93 1.38
CA ALA A 25 13.75 -7.37 2.54
C ALA A 25 12.25 -7.44 2.28
N ALA A 26 11.67 -6.47 1.55
CA ALA A 26 10.27 -6.49 1.15
C ALA A 26 9.95 -7.70 0.26
N LYS A 27 10.81 -8.01 -0.73
CA LYS A 27 10.70 -9.19 -1.59
C LYS A 27 10.76 -10.49 -0.81
N GLU A 28 11.76 -10.63 0.07
CA GLU A 28 11.96 -11.82 0.89
C GLU A 28 10.82 -12.04 1.89
N SER A 29 10.11 -10.97 2.26
CA SER A 29 8.91 -11.00 3.10
C SER A 29 7.62 -11.35 2.32
N GLY A 30 7.66 -11.41 0.98
CA GLY A 30 6.51 -11.80 0.15
C GLY A 30 5.64 -10.64 -0.33
N ALA A 31 6.08 -9.39 -0.23
CA ALA A 31 5.36 -8.24 -0.80
C ALA A 31 5.35 -8.28 -2.33
N ASP A 32 4.27 -7.78 -2.91
CA ASP A 32 4.08 -7.69 -4.36
C ASP A 32 4.75 -6.44 -4.94
N TYR A 33 4.81 -5.36 -4.16
CA TYR A 33 5.38 -4.07 -4.54
C TYR A 33 6.32 -3.52 -3.46
N ALA A 34 7.43 -2.93 -3.92
CA ALA A 34 8.23 -1.99 -3.15
C ALA A 34 7.88 -0.58 -3.63
N LYS A 35 7.34 0.27 -2.72
CA LYS A 35 6.83 1.59 -3.09
C LYS A 35 7.69 2.70 -2.53
N PHE A 36 7.89 3.71 -3.36
CA PHE A 36 8.62 4.95 -3.10
C PHE A 36 7.72 6.17 -3.31
N GLN A 37 8.32 7.36 -3.29
CA GLN A 37 7.61 8.61 -3.46
C GLN A 37 8.37 9.51 -4.44
N THR A 38 7.64 10.14 -5.36
CA THR A 38 8.16 11.06 -6.35
C THR A 38 7.71 12.46 -6.03
N TRP A 39 8.63 13.29 -5.55
CA TRP A 39 8.44 14.73 -5.34
C TRP A 39 9.75 15.46 -5.61
N HIS A 40 9.65 16.78 -5.74
CA HIS A 40 10.80 17.66 -5.80
C HIS A 40 10.64 18.80 -4.80
N VAL A 41 11.61 19.01 -3.92
CA VAL A 41 11.59 20.04 -2.88
C VAL A 41 11.38 21.45 -3.45
N LYS A 42 11.88 21.70 -4.65
CA LYS A 42 11.66 22.97 -5.37
C LYS A 42 10.17 23.27 -5.65
N ASN A 43 9.30 22.24 -5.65
CA ASN A 43 7.86 22.36 -5.86
C ASN A 43 7.08 22.42 -4.54
N LEU A 44 7.74 22.17 -3.41
CA LEU A 44 7.09 22.17 -2.09
C LEU A 44 6.75 23.62 -1.69
N LYS A 45 5.47 23.86 -1.45
CA LYS A 45 4.99 25.15 -0.95
C LYS A 45 5.55 25.42 0.45
N LYS A 46 5.83 26.69 0.75
CA LYS A 46 6.20 27.10 2.09
C LYS A 46 5.07 26.84 3.08
N GLY A 47 5.40 26.41 4.28
CA GLY A 47 4.42 26.08 5.32
C GLY A 47 5.06 25.94 6.70
N SER A 48 4.25 25.67 7.72
CA SER A 48 4.71 25.52 9.11
C SER A 48 5.76 24.41 9.30
N TRP A 49 5.71 23.38 8.49
CA TRP A 49 6.69 22.27 8.52
C TRP A 49 8.10 22.64 8.06
N ASP A 50 8.31 23.80 7.45
CA ASP A 50 9.66 24.28 7.08
C ASP A 50 10.56 24.49 8.31
N ASN A 51 9.94 24.68 9.49
CA ASN A 51 10.63 24.99 10.75
C ASN A 51 10.63 23.83 11.76
N ASP A 52 10.04 22.67 11.45
CA ASP A 52 9.89 21.53 12.39
C ASP A 52 10.72 20.29 12.00
N GLY A 53 11.66 20.46 11.10
CA GLY A 53 12.56 19.40 10.63
C GLY A 53 12.04 18.58 9.46
N ARG A 54 10.75 18.73 9.07
CA ARG A 54 10.19 17.97 7.93
C ARG A 54 10.82 18.35 6.61
N ARG A 55 11.15 19.64 6.41
CA ARG A 55 11.80 20.10 5.18
C ARG A 55 13.15 19.42 4.96
N GLN A 56 13.96 19.29 5.99
CA GLN A 56 15.26 18.60 5.93
C GLN A 56 15.11 17.12 5.57
N ILE A 57 14.01 16.47 6.01
CA ILE A 57 13.70 15.09 5.61
C ILE A 57 13.40 15.04 4.11
N TYR A 58 12.56 15.95 3.59
CA TYR A 58 12.27 16.03 2.17
C TYR A 58 13.52 16.24 1.34
N GLU A 59 14.37 17.23 1.71
CA GLU A 59 15.62 17.54 1.01
C GLU A 59 16.56 16.34 0.97
N LYS A 60 16.69 15.62 2.08
CA LYS A 60 17.58 14.47 2.19
C LYS A 60 17.06 13.24 1.44
N ALA A 61 15.76 13.01 1.48
CA ALA A 61 15.13 11.81 0.94
C ALA A 61 14.67 11.96 -0.52
N GLU A 62 14.81 13.13 -1.13
CA GLU A 62 14.44 13.36 -2.53
C GLU A 62 15.15 12.37 -3.46
N LEU A 63 14.37 11.73 -4.31
CA LEU A 63 14.87 10.84 -5.34
C LEU A 63 14.92 11.57 -6.69
N THR A 64 16.12 11.63 -7.29
CA THR A 64 16.26 12.11 -8.68
C THR A 64 15.68 11.07 -9.66
N ASN A 65 15.50 11.46 -10.92
CA ASN A 65 15.06 10.56 -11.96
C ASN A 65 16.00 9.34 -12.11
N GLU A 66 17.32 9.56 -12.05
CA GLU A 66 18.34 8.51 -12.14
C GLU A 66 18.20 7.51 -10.97
N LYS A 67 17.96 8.02 -9.76
CA LYS A 67 17.73 7.17 -8.58
C LYS A 67 16.45 6.33 -8.73
N HIS A 68 15.38 6.89 -9.32
CA HIS A 68 14.17 6.12 -9.62
C HIS A 68 14.47 4.96 -10.60
N PHE A 69 15.22 5.22 -11.68
CA PHE A 69 15.63 4.16 -12.61
C PHE A 69 16.48 3.09 -11.94
N GLU A 70 17.41 3.49 -11.06
CA GLU A 70 18.27 2.57 -10.33
C GLU A 70 17.48 1.66 -9.39
N LEU A 71 16.50 2.21 -8.64
CA LEU A 71 15.64 1.45 -7.73
C LEU A 71 14.68 0.54 -8.51
N LYS A 72 14.12 1.03 -9.62
CA LYS A 72 13.29 0.21 -10.52
C LYS A 72 14.08 -0.98 -11.05
N LYS A 73 15.31 -0.77 -11.53
CA LYS A 73 16.20 -1.84 -12.00
C LYS A 73 16.49 -2.87 -10.91
N GLU A 74 16.68 -2.45 -9.67
CA GLU A 74 16.86 -3.38 -8.54
C GLU A 74 15.59 -4.18 -8.26
N CYS A 75 14.41 -3.55 -8.32
CA CYS A 75 13.13 -4.26 -8.21
C CYS A 75 12.97 -5.32 -9.30
N ASP A 76 13.26 -4.97 -10.57
CA ASP A 76 13.18 -5.91 -11.69
C ASP A 76 14.12 -7.11 -11.52
N LYS A 77 15.36 -6.85 -11.08
CA LYS A 77 16.35 -7.87 -10.81
C LYS A 77 15.90 -8.86 -9.72
N LEU A 78 15.22 -8.36 -8.69
CA LEU A 78 14.72 -9.16 -7.57
C LEU A 78 13.33 -9.78 -7.84
N GLY A 79 12.66 -9.38 -8.93
CA GLY A 79 11.33 -9.86 -9.27
C GLY A 79 10.24 -9.37 -8.30
N ILE A 80 10.34 -8.12 -7.83
CA ILE A 80 9.29 -7.38 -7.11
C ILE A 80 8.88 -6.17 -7.96
N ASN A 81 7.58 -5.80 -7.94
CA ASN A 81 7.15 -4.65 -8.71
C ASN A 81 7.60 -3.34 -8.03
N PHE A 82 8.07 -2.39 -8.85
CA PHE A 82 8.36 -1.03 -8.40
C PHE A 82 7.08 -0.19 -8.50
N LEU A 83 6.79 0.60 -7.46
CA LEU A 83 5.69 1.56 -7.45
C LEU A 83 6.17 2.89 -6.88
N THR A 84 5.53 3.99 -7.27
CA THR A 84 5.78 5.30 -6.64
C THR A 84 4.51 6.13 -6.52
N SER A 85 4.43 6.92 -5.45
CA SER A 85 3.40 7.96 -5.30
C SER A 85 3.84 9.23 -6.02
N VAL A 86 2.94 9.86 -6.79
CA VAL A 86 3.20 11.13 -7.48
C VAL A 86 2.52 12.26 -6.72
N PHE A 87 3.28 13.29 -6.33
CA PHE A 87 2.78 14.45 -5.58
C PHE A 87 2.63 15.70 -6.46
N CYS A 88 3.23 15.72 -7.64
CA CYS A 88 3.15 16.86 -8.55
C CYS A 88 2.72 16.43 -9.95
N SER A 89 1.80 17.18 -10.54
CA SER A 89 1.31 16.92 -11.90
C SER A 89 2.42 16.93 -12.97
N LYS A 90 3.51 17.66 -12.73
CA LYS A 90 4.68 17.74 -13.64
C LYS A 90 5.47 16.44 -13.69
N ASP A 91 5.41 15.62 -12.65
CA ASP A 91 6.19 14.38 -12.54
C ASP A 91 5.47 13.17 -13.15
N VAL A 92 4.17 13.31 -13.48
CA VAL A 92 3.33 12.22 -14.00
C VAL A 92 3.86 11.65 -15.31
N GLU A 93 4.33 12.50 -16.23
CA GLU A 93 4.90 12.06 -17.50
C GLU A 93 6.14 11.20 -17.30
N PHE A 94 7.07 11.68 -16.45
CA PHE A 94 8.27 10.90 -16.08
C PHE A 94 7.89 9.53 -15.51
N VAL A 95 6.99 9.50 -14.51
CA VAL A 95 6.58 8.25 -13.86
C VAL A 95 5.87 7.32 -14.87
N SER A 96 5.05 7.87 -15.77
CA SER A 96 4.39 7.07 -16.81
C SER A 96 5.39 6.43 -17.79
N ASN A 97 6.54 7.06 -18.04
CA ASN A 97 7.61 6.48 -18.87
C ASN A 97 8.40 5.40 -18.13
N LEU A 98 8.38 5.43 -16.79
CA LEU A 98 9.11 4.49 -15.94
C LEU A 98 8.31 3.22 -15.65
N ILE A 99 6.99 3.34 -15.38
CA ILE A 99 6.10 2.25 -14.94
C ILE A 99 4.70 2.40 -15.54
N ASP A 100 3.92 1.31 -15.51
CA ASP A 100 2.54 1.29 -16.00
C ASP A 100 1.49 1.51 -14.88
N GLU A 101 1.89 1.52 -13.63
CA GLU A 101 1.04 1.66 -12.46
C GLU A 101 1.49 2.84 -11.61
N VAL A 102 0.54 3.54 -10.95
CA VAL A 102 0.87 4.74 -10.19
C VAL A 102 0.04 4.84 -8.92
N LYS A 103 0.64 5.38 -7.85
CA LYS A 103 -0.10 5.75 -6.65
C LYS A 103 -0.38 7.25 -6.63
N ILE A 104 -1.62 7.59 -6.32
CA ILE A 104 -2.02 8.96 -5.97
C ILE A 104 -2.20 9.01 -4.45
N PRO A 105 -1.39 9.82 -3.72
CA PRO A 105 -1.47 9.90 -2.28
C PRO A 105 -2.72 10.69 -1.84
N SER A 106 -3.11 10.53 -0.57
CA SER A 106 -4.32 11.15 -0.01
C SER A 106 -4.34 12.67 -0.16
N THR A 107 -3.20 13.33 -0.03
CA THR A 107 -3.07 14.80 -0.14
C THR A 107 -3.31 15.34 -1.53
N GLU A 108 -3.26 14.47 -2.53
CA GLU A 108 -3.43 14.83 -3.94
C GLU A 108 -4.65 14.16 -4.59
N MET A 109 -5.52 13.54 -3.77
CA MET A 109 -6.66 12.74 -4.25
C MET A 109 -7.60 13.55 -5.15
N ASP A 110 -7.86 14.79 -4.81
CA ASP A 110 -8.73 15.72 -5.53
C ASP A 110 -7.98 16.82 -6.30
N ASN A 111 -6.65 16.69 -6.43
CA ASN A 111 -5.85 17.58 -7.27
C ASN A 111 -6.19 17.37 -8.74
N GLU A 112 -7.04 18.26 -9.27
CA GLU A 112 -7.59 18.13 -10.62
C GLU A 112 -6.50 18.06 -11.71
N GLN A 113 -5.45 18.88 -11.60
CA GLN A 113 -4.36 18.90 -12.57
C GLN A 113 -3.57 17.59 -12.56
N LEU A 114 -3.32 17.03 -11.37
CA LEU A 114 -2.65 15.74 -11.21
C LEU A 114 -3.51 14.62 -11.79
N ILE A 115 -4.78 14.55 -11.43
CA ILE A 115 -5.73 13.53 -11.95
C ILE A 115 -5.82 13.60 -13.49
N ASN A 116 -5.93 14.80 -14.06
CA ASN A 116 -5.98 14.97 -15.52
C ASN A 116 -4.72 14.46 -16.20
N ASN A 117 -3.53 14.74 -15.64
CA ASN A 117 -2.26 14.24 -16.17
C ASN A 117 -2.16 12.72 -16.02
N VAL A 118 -2.58 12.16 -14.89
CA VAL A 118 -2.61 10.69 -14.71
C VAL A 118 -3.50 10.05 -15.78
N ILE A 119 -4.72 10.56 -15.99
CA ILE A 119 -5.59 10.07 -17.06
C ILE A 119 -4.90 10.20 -18.44
N LYS A 120 -4.35 11.38 -18.76
CA LYS A 120 -3.69 11.66 -20.05
C LYS A 120 -2.57 10.69 -20.38
N PHE A 121 -1.72 10.37 -19.40
CA PHE A 121 -0.52 9.57 -19.65
C PHE A 121 -0.74 8.08 -19.44
N PHE A 122 -1.51 7.68 -18.43
CA PHE A 122 -1.72 6.27 -18.11
C PHE A 122 -2.81 5.59 -18.93
N SER A 123 -3.82 6.31 -19.44
CA SER A 123 -4.82 5.73 -20.36
C SER A 123 -4.22 5.14 -21.65
N LYS A 124 -3.03 5.57 -22.04
CA LYS A 124 -2.28 5.05 -23.19
C LYS A 124 -1.60 3.71 -22.93
N LYS A 125 -1.52 3.27 -21.69
CA LYS A 125 -0.87 2.04 -21.26
C LYS A 125 -1.85 0.87 -21.31
N LYS A 126 -1.45 -0.27 -21.86
CA LYS A 126 -2.31 -1.46 -21.97
C LYS A 126 -2.69 -2.08 -20.63
N LYS A 127 -1.80 -1.97 -19.65
CA LYS A 127 -1.94 -2.58 -18.31
C LYS A 127 -1.78 -1.54 -17.19
N HIS A 128 -2.40 -0.35 -17.37
CA HIS A 128 -2.32 0.65 -16.29
C HIS A 128 -3.16 0.26 -15.07
N HIS A 129 -2.71 0.67 -13.90
CA HIS A 129 -3.49 0.64 -12.68
C HIS A 129 -3.17 1.86 -11.80
N ILE A 130 -4.22 2.46 -11.24
CA ILE A 130 -4.09 3.61 -10.34
C ILE A 130 -4.50 3.18 -8.94
N PHE A 131 -3.61 3.32 -7.98
CA PHE A 131 -3.94 3.17 -6.56
C PHE A 131 -4.26 4.56 -5.99
N LEU A 132 -5.53 4.83 -5.64
CA LEU A 132 -6.01 6.13 -5.19
C LEU A 132 -6.31 6.10 -3.69
N SER A 133 -5.49 6.74 -2.86
CA SER A 133 -5.78 6.88 -1.42
C SER A 133 -6.76 8.00 -1.14
N THR A 134 -7.66 7.78 -0.16
CA THR A 134 -8.82 8.65 0.12
C THR A 134 -8.79 9.32 1.50
N GLY A 135 -7.64 9.32 2.17
CA GLY A 135 -7.45 10.04 3.44
C GLY A 135 -7.61 11.56 3.26
N THR A 136 -7.94 12.25 4.35
CA THR A 136 -8.17 13.72 4.37
C THR A 136 -9.25 14.25 3.42
N SER A 137 -10.02 13.36 2.78
CA SER A 137 -10.95 13.74 1.72
C SER A 137 -12.40 13.59 2.16
N LEU A 138 -13.25 14.52 1.74
CA LEU A 138 -14.70 14.38 1.88
C LEU A 138 -15.22 13.28 0.95
N PHE A 139 -16.22 12.53 1.40
CA PHE A 139 -16.76 11.42 0.61
C PHE A 139 -17.34 11.86 -0.75
N LYS A 140 -17.86 13.09 -0.82
CA LYS A 140 -18.34 13.67 -2.08
C LYS A 140 -17.20 13.86 -3.09
N ASP A 141 -16.01 14.29 -2.62
CA ASP A 141 -14.86 14.53 -3.50
C ASP A 141 -14.29 13.19 -4.01
N VAL A 142 -14.27 12.17 -3.14
CA VAL A 142 -13.95 10.80 -3.56
C VAL A 142 -14.90 10.33 -4.67
N LYS A 143 -16.23 10.52 -4.51
CA LYS A 143 -17.20 10.16 -5.55
C LYS A 143 -16.95 10.87 -6.88
N ASN A 144 -16.61 12.17 -6.83
CA ASN A 144 -16.33 12.96 -8.03
C ASN A 144 -15.11 12.41 -8.79
N VAL A 145 -14.02 12.11 -8.08
CA VAL A 145 -12.81 11.55 -8.69
C VAL A 145 -13.05 10.14 -9.21
N VAL A 146 -13.74 9.29 -8.43
CA VAL A 146 -14.14 7.94 -8.87
C VAL A 146 -14.96 8.00 -10.17
N LYS A 147 -15.95 8.91 -10.23
CA LYS A 147 -16.73 9.12 -11.46
C LYS A 147 -15.84 9.52 -12.62
N LYS A 148 -14.95 10.50 -12.43
CA LYS A 148 -14.02 10.99 -13.45
C LYS A 148 -13.11 9.87 -14.00
N LEU A 149 -12.56 9.02 -13.12
CA LEU A 149 -11.74 7.89 -13.52
C LEU A 149 -12.56 6.84 -14.30
N LYS A 150 -13.79 6.54 -13.87
CA LYS A 150 -14.71 5.63 -14.57
C LYS A 150 -15.10 6.15 -15.96
N ASP A 151 -15.46 7.43 -16.06
CA ASP A 151 -15.84 8.06 -17.32
C ASP A 151 -14.68 8.01 -18.37
N ASN A 152 -13.43 8.01 -17.86
CA ASN A 152 -12.22 7.86 -18.68
C ASN A 152 -11.74 6.40 -18.82
N LYS A 153 -12.54 5.42 -18.36
CA LYS A 153 -12.26 3.97 -18.45
C LYS A 153 -10.91 3.57 -17.83
N MET A 154 -10.52 4.26 -16.76
CA MET A 154 -9.29 3.95 -16.05
C MET A 154 -9.46 2.70 -15.20
N ASN A 155 -8.40 1.89 -15.12
CA ASN A 155 -8.31 0.79 -14.16
C ASN A 155 -7.72 1.31 -12.85
N PHE A 156 -8.42 1.14 -11.73
CA PHE A 156 -7.99 1.70 -10.45
C PHE A 156 -8.57 0.98 -9.25
N SER A 157 -7.90 1.11 -8.11
CA SER A 157 -8.40 0.75 -6.77
C SER A 157 -8.49 2.00 -5.91
N ILE A 158 -9.54 2.14 -5.12
CA ILE A 158 -9.66 3.19 -4.10
C ILE A 158 -9.25 2.63 -2.75
N MET A 159 -8.41 3.36 -2.02
CA MET A 159 -7.83 2.86 -0.79
C MET A 159 -8.32 3.70 0.40
N HIS A 160 -9.00 3.05 1.34
CA HIS A 160 -9.27 3.67 2.63
C HIS A 160 -7.96 3.96 3.34
N CYS A 161 -7.82 5.15 3.89
CA CYS A 161 -6.76 5.45 4.84
C CYS A 161 -7.15 6.59 5.79
N VAL A 162 -6.51 6.64 6.95
CA VAL A 162 -6.55 7.77 7.87
C VAL A 162 -5.15 8.38 7.91
N SER A 163 -5.02 9.65 7.52
CA SER A 163 -3.72 10.36 7.44
C SER A 163 -3.28 10.88 8.82
N SER A 164 -3.10 9.96 9.75
CA SER A 164 -2.50 10.15 11.08
C SER A 164 -1.30 9.21 11.21
N TYR A 165 -0.14 9.69 11.66
CA TYR A 165 1.15 8.98 11.62
C TYR A 165 1.86 8.99 12.97
N PRO A 166 1.74 7.92 13.81
CA PRO A 166 0.92 6.73 13.64
C PRO A 166 -0.58 7.01 13.82
N CYS A 167 -1.42 6.13 13.29
CA CYS A 167 -2.87 6.16 13.47
C CYS A 167 -3.25 5.31 14.69
N PRO A 168 -3.90 5.87 15.71
CA PRO A 168 -4.48 5.08 16.80
C PRO A 168 -5.59 4.14 16.29
N TYR A 169 -5.69 2.93 16.84
CA TYR A 169 -6.67 1.93 16.38
C TYR A 169 -8.12 2.41 16.46
N ASN A 170 -8.48 3.17 17.49
CA ASN A 170 -9.84 3.66 17.72
C ASN A 170 -10.32 4.69 16.68
N ILE A 171 -9.43 5.25 15.86
CA ILE A 171 -9.78 6.17 14.77
C ILE A 171 -9.47 5.59 13.39
N CYS A 172 -9.05 4.33 13.29
CA CYS A 172 -8.70 3.66 12.03
C CYS A 172 -9.90 3.56 11.07
N ASN A 173 -11.13 3.51 11.59
CA ASN A 173 -12.39 3.60 10.84
C ASN A 173 -12.48 2.63 9.65
N LEU A 174 -12.16 1.36 9.86
CA LEU A 174 -12.13 0.34 8.78
C LEU A 174 -13.49 0.14 8.10
N ASP A 175 -14.61 0.37 8.81
CA ASP A 175 -15.95 0.26 8.22
C ASP A 175 -16.19 1.21 7.04
N ARG A 176 -15.38 2.26 6.89
CA ARG A 176 -15.39 3.11 5.70
C ARG A 176 -15.07 2.33 4.40
N ILE A 177 -14.41 1.20 4.50
CA ILE A 177 -14.18 0.28 3.36
C ILE A 177 -15.52 -0.16 2.75
N ASN A 178 -16.52 -0.46 3.59
CA ASN A 178 -17.87 -0.83 3.10
C ASN A 178 -18.54 0.32 2.34
N GLU A 179 -18.35 1.57 2.79
CA GLU A 179 -18.89 2.73 2.07
C GLU A 179 -18.17 2.95 0.71
N LEU A 180 -16.86 2.72 0.67
CA LEU A 180 -16.10 2.79 -0.58
C LEU A 180 -16.52 1.68 -1.56
N LYS A 181 -16.83 0.49 -1.08
CA LYS A 181 -17.35 -0.62 -1.91
C LYS A 181 -18.69 -0.31 -2.58
N LYS A 182 -19.51 0.58 -2.01
CA LYS A 182 -20.76 1.03 -2.65
C LYS A 182 -20.52 1.87 -3.90
N ILE A 183 -19.34 2.46 -4.06
CA ILE A 183 -19.03 3.36 -5.18
C ILE A 183 -17.99 2.78 -6.16
N HIS A 184 -17.21 1.76 -5.74
CA HIS A 184 -16.24 1.10 -6.60
C HIS A 184 -15.96 -0.33 -6.14
N ASN A 185 -15.78 -1.26 -7.09
CA ASN A 185 -15.61 -2.69 -6.76
C ASN A 185 -14.21 -3.00 -6.21
N SER A 186 -13.17 -2.34 -6.73
CA SER A 186 -11.81 -2.56 -6.27
C SER A 186 -11.48 -1.58 -5.14
N VAL A 187 -11.38 -2.11 -3.93
CA VAL A 187 -11.13 -1.35 -2.71
C VAL A 187 -9.94 -1.92 -1.96
N GLY A 188 -9.08 -1.05 -1.44
CA GLY A 188 -7.92 -1.40 -0.62
C GLY A 188 -7.89 -0.64 0.70
N TYR A 189 -6.84 -0.91 1.46
CA TYR A 189 -6.52 -0.25 2.72
C TYR A 189 -5.06 0.22 2.72
N SER A 190 -4.82 1.47 3.07
CA SER A 190 -3.48 2.02 3.32
C SER A 190 -3.37 2.36 4.81
N GLY A 191 -2.71 1.48 5.57
CA GLY A 191 -2.71 1.49 7.03
C GLY A 191 -1.54 2.25 7.63
N HIS A 192 -1.82 3.14 8.60
CA HIS A 192 -0.83 3.92 9.32
C HIS A 192 -0.77 3.59 10.83
N CYS A 193 -1.49 2.56 11.29
CA CYS A 193 -1.34 2.06 12.66
C CYS A 193 0.03 1.42 12.85
N GLN A 194 0.54 1.46 14.07
CA GLN A 194 1.74 0.72 14.43
C GLN A 194 1.44 -0.79 14.42
N GLY A 195 2.36 -1.60 13.89
CA GLY A 195 2.15 -3.04 13.71
C GLY A 195 1.18 -3.36 12.56
N ILE A 196 0.57 -4.55 12.61
CA ILE A 196 -0.20 -5.13 11.51
C ILE A 196 -1.67 -5.46 11.84
N PHE A 197 -2.16 -5.19 13.06
CA PHE A 197 -3.53 -5.58 13.45
C PHE A 197 -4.60 -4.95 12.57
N ASP A 198 -4.46 -3.67 12.23
CA ASP A 198 -5.32 -2.97 11.29
C ASP A 198 -5.40 -3.67 9.93
N SER A 199 -4.25 -4.12 9.42
CA SER A 199 -4.14 -4.81 8.15
C SER A 199 -4.74 -6.22 8.20
N ILE A 200 -4.56 -6.95 9.29
CA ILE A 200 -5.19 -8.27 9.50
C ILE A 200 -6.70 -8.13 9.51
N VAL A 201 -7.25 -7.18 10.28
CA VAL A 201 -8.69 -6.94 10.33
C VAL A 201 -9.22 -6.47 8.97
N SER A 202 -8.46 -5.64 8.24
CA SER A 202 -8.86 -5.18 6.91
C SER A 202 -9.04 -6.31 5.89
N LEU A 203 -8.33 -7.44 6.04
CA LEU A 203 -8.50 -8.61 5.18
C LEU A 203 -9.91 -9.22 5.28
N GLU A 204 -10.61 -9.08 6.39
CA GLU A 204 -11.98 -9.60 6.55
C GLU A 204 -13.02 -8.82 5.72
N TYR A 205 -12.66 -7.65 5.24
CA TYR A 205 -13.47 -6.87 4.29
C TYR A 205 -13.29 -7.30 2.83
N ASP A 206 -12.55 -8.40 2.54
CA ASP A 206 -12.27 -8.88 1.17
C ASP A 206 -11.78 -7.76 0.24
N ILE A 207 -10.72 -7.09 0.66
CA ILE A 207 -10.07 -6.00 -0.07
C ILE A 207 -9.02 -6.52 -1.05
N ASP A 208 -8.78 -5.74 -2.11
CA ASP A 208 -7.86 -6.11 -3.17
C ASP A 208 -6.41 -5.68 -2.90
N VAL A 209 -6.21 -4.67 -2.04
CA VAL A 209 -4.89 -4.06 -1.82
C VAL A 209 -4.70 -3.69 -0.35
N ILE A 210 -3.54 -4.00 0.20
CA ILE A 210 -3.05 -3.47 1.48
C ILE A 210 -1.72 -2.76 1.25
N GLU A 211 -1.57 -1.57 1.83
CA GLU A 211 -0.32 -0.82 1.86
C GLU A 211 0.07 -0.55 3.31
N LYS A 212 1.34 -0.81 3.66
CA LYS A 212 1.91 -0.50 4.98
C LYS A 212 3.28 0.14 4.83
N HIS A 213 3.55 1.17 5.64
CA HIS A 213 4.92 1.69 5.77
C HIS A 213 5.85 0.57 6.23
N PHE A 214 7.00 0.48 5.56
CA PHE A 214 7.95 -0.61 5.74
C PHE A 214 9.35 -0.08 6.03
N THR A 215 10.03 -0.71 6.95
CA THR A 215 11.44 -0.44 7.28
C THR A 215 12.18 -1.71 7.66
N THR A 216 13.50 -1.68 7.65
CA THR A 216 14.33 -2.77 8.16
C THR A 216 14.77 -2.58 9.61
N ASP A 217 14.63 -1.36 10.15
CA ASP A 217 15.00 -1.03 11.54
C ASP A 217 14.30 0.26 11.99
N HIS A 218 13.62 0.24 13.13
CA HIS A 218 12.95 1.39 13.73
C HIS A 218 13.91 2.49 14.19
N ASN A 219 15.19 2.17 14.43
CA ASN A 219 16.22 3.11 14.83
C ASN A 219 16.83 3.92 13.68
N LEU A 220 16.48 3.59 12.43
CA LEU A 220 16.90 4.37 11.27
C LEU A 220 16.37 5.81 11.36
N PRO A 221 17.15 6.79 10.85
CA PRO A 221 16.73 8.19 10.84
C PRO A 221 15.48 8.36 9.97
N GLY A 222 14.62 9.31 10.34
CA GLY A 222 13.35 9.58 9.65
C GLY A 222 12.13 9.27 10.52
N ARG A 223 11.01 9.94 10.21
CA ARG A 223 9.81 9.86 11.05
C ARG A 223 9.09 8.52 10.94
N ASP A 224 8.97 8.03 9.71
CA ASP A 224 8.10 6.90 9.42
C ASP A 224 8.75 5.56 9.81
N ASN A 225 10.08 5.50 9.91
CA ASN A 225 10.79 4.32 10.40
C ASN A 225 10.27 3.89 11.80
N LYS A 226 9.85 4.83 12.64
CA LYS A 226 9.45 4.55 14.03
C LYS A 226 8.17 3.73 14.15
N PHE A 227 7.24 3.83 13.18
CA PHE A 227 5.96 3.12 13.21
C PHE A 227 5.78 2.14 12.04
N ALA A 228 6.69 2.17 11.06
CA ALA A 228 6.68 1.26 9.92
C ALA A 228 6.81 -0.20 10.37
N ILE A 229 6.25 -1.13 9.63
CA ILE A 229 6.37 -2.56 9.93
C ILE A 229 7.76 -3.10 9.56
N LEU A 230 8.20 -4.09 10.30
CA LEU A 230 9.47 -4.81 10.09
C LEU A 230 9.30 -5.99 9.11
N PRO A 231 10.40 -6.56 8.57
CA PRO A 231 10.34 -7.72 7.67
C PRO A 231 9.58 -8.92 8.22
N SER A 232 9.69 -9.21 9.52
CA SER A 232 8.96 -10.30 10.17
C SER A 232 7.45 -10.06 10.19
N GLU A 233 7.01 -8.82 10.44
CA GLU A 233 5.61 -8.42 10.43
C GLU A 233 5.03 -8.45 9.01
N LEU A 234 5.78 -7.93 8.04
CA LEU A 234 5.40 -7.97 6.63
C LEU A 234 5.27 -9.42 6.14
N LYS A 235 6.23 -10.29 6.50
CA LYS A 235 6.17 -11.71 6.16
C LYS A 235 4.93 -12.37 6.75
N TYR A 236 4.63 -12.12 8.04
CA TYR A 236 3.43 -12.66 8.67
C TYR A 236 2.14 -12.23 7.96
N LEU A 237 2.06 -10.96 7.58
CA LEU A 237 0.91 -10.43 6.83
C LEU A 237 0.77 -11.10 5.45
N CYS A 238 1.89 -11.32 4.74
CA CYS A 238 1.90 -12.00 3.45
C CYS A 238 1.51 -13.49 3.60
N ASP A 239 2.06 -14.19 4.58
CA ASP A 239 1.74 -15.59 4.86
C ASP A 239 0.23 -15.74 5.22
N LEU A 240 -0.31 -14.80 6.02
CA LEU A 240 -1.74 -14.79 6.36
C LEU A 240 -2.61 -14.57 5.11
N ARG A 241 -2.27 -13.58 4.27
CA ARG A 241 -2.95 -13.33 2.98
C ARG A 241 -3.01 -14.61 2.14
N ASP A 242 -1.88 -15.29 2.01
CA ASP A 242 -1.75 -16.46 1.12
C ASP A 242 -2.55 -17.67 1.64
N ASN A 243 -2.63 -17.84 2.94
CA ASN A 243 -3.24 -19.02 3.56
C ASN A 243 -4.69 -18.83 4.01
N ARG A 244 -5.19 -17.59 4.18
CA ARG A 244 -6.53 -17.33 4.74
C ARG A 244 -7.67 -18.01 3.98
N MET A 245 -7.58 -18.10 2.65
CA MET A 245 -8.62 -18.72 1.82
C MET A 245 -8.66 -20.24 2.00
N SER A 246 -7.51 -20.86 2.26
CA SER A 246 -7.42 -22.27 2.61
C SER A 246 -8.08 -22.57 3.95
N LEU A 247 -7.94 -21.65 4.92
CA LEU A 247 -8.57 -21.78 6.24
C LEU A 247 -10.09 -21.63 6.18
N LYS A 248 -10.61 -20.85 5.23
CA LYS A 248 -12.06 -20.65 5.02
C LYS A 248 -12.69 -21.69 4.10
N LYS A 249 -11.93 -22.66 3.58
CA LYS A 249 -12.43 -23.65 2.64
C LYS A 249 -13.42 -24.59 3.33
N PHE A 250 -14.67 -24.59 2.86
CA PHE A 250 -15.68 -25.54 3.32
C PHE A 250 -15.52 -26.90 2.63
N HIS A 251 -15.50 -27.98 3.42
CA HIS A 251 -15.49 -29.35 2.94
C HIS A 251 -16.89 -29.94 3.07
N LYS A 252 -17.44 -30.46 1.98
CA LYS A 252 -18.82 -30.97 1.92
C LYS A 252 -19.07 -32.30 2.68
N ASN A 253 -18.02 -32.91 3.24
CA ASN A 253 -18.11 -34.14 3.98
C ASN A 253 -18.59 -33.87 5.42
N ASP A 254 -19.34 -34.82 6.01
CA ASP A 254 -19.79 -34.74 7.40
C ASP A 254 -18.64 -34.68 8.40
N PHE A 255 -17.50 -35.26 8.08
CA PHE A 255 -16.21 -35.14 8.77
C PHE A 255 -15.06 -35.40 7.78
N LEU A 256 -13.88 -34.93 8.14
CA LEU A 256 -12.70 -35.08 7.27
C LEU A 256 -12.06 -36.46 7.46
N GLU A 257 -11.46 -37.01 6.41
CA GLU A 257 -10.77 -38.30 6.47
C GLU A 257 -9.64 -38.28 7.54
N SER A 258 -8.98 -37.13 7.75
CA SER A 258 -8.00 -36.90 8.80
C SER A 258 -8.53 -37.06 10.22
N GLU A 259 -9.86 -37.00 10.41
CA GLU A 259 -10.53 -37.18 11.71
C GLU A 259 -10.95 -38.64 11.97
N LYS A 260 -10.72 -39.53 11.01
CA LYS A 260 -11.18 -40.90 11.05
C LYS A 260 -10.63 -41.68 12.26
N ASP A 261 -9.33 -41.46 12.57
CA ASP A 261 -8.74 -42.09 13.75
C ASP A 261 -9.42 -41.63 15.05
N CYS A 262 -9.60 -40.35 15.23
CA CYS A 262 -10.34 -39.78 16.38
C CYS A 262 -11.78 -40.27 16.44
N ARG A 263 -12.47 -40.34 15.31
CA ARG A 263 -13.85 -40.82 15.24
C ARG A 263 -13.96 -42.26 15.65
N ASN A 264 -13.06 -43.16 15.20
CA ASN A 264 -13.15 -44.60 15.42
C ASN A 264 -12.63 -45.00 16.81
N ASN A 265 -11.57 -44.36 17.30
CA ASN A 265 -10.83 -44.81 18.47
C ASN A 265 -11.04 -43.94 19.71
N TYR A 266 -11.50 -42.70 19.58
CA TYR A 266 -11.65 -41.79 20.72
C TYR A 266 -13.06 -41.27 20.94
N LYS A 267 -13.92 -41.25 19.93
CA LYS A 267 -15.28 -40.77 20.08
C LYS A 267 -16.06 -41.70 21.03
N ARG A 268 -16.64 -41.13 22.10
CA ARG A 268 -17.40 -41.82 23.16
C ARG A 268 -16.59 -42.87 23.95
N ARG A 269 -15.27 -42.71 24.02
CA ARG A 269 -14.41 -43.63 24.75
C ARG A 269 -14.55 -43.48 26.27
N TRP A 270 -14.85 -42.29 26.71
CA TRP A 270 -15.03 -41.99 28.14
C TRP A 270 -16.49 -42.33 28.49
N GLY A 271 -16.67 -43.43 29.27
CA GLY A 271 -17.99 -43.86 29.72
C GLY A 271 -18.64 -42.83 30.64
N ASN A 272 -19.93 -42.59 30.44
CA ASN A 272 -20.79 -41.92 31.42
C ASN A 272 -21.51 -42.99 32.22
#